data_dff40c7f31183d7841ff6004c6dbc870
#
_entry.id   dff40c7f31183d7841ff6004c6dbc870
#
_cell.length_a   1.000
_cell.length_b   1.000
_cell.length_c   1.000
_cell.angle_alpha   90.00
_cell.angle_beta   90.00
_cell.angle_gamma   90.00
#
_symmetry.space_group_name_H-M   'P 1'
#
loop_
_entity.id
_entity.type
_entity.pdbx_description
1 polymer ?
#
loop_
_entity_poly.entity_id
_entity_poly.type
_entity_poly.pdbx_seq_one_letter_code
_entity_poly.pdbx_strand_id
1 'polypeptide(L)'
;TDDPSVLFMHADICCKGVLAEALKDVDVVYHLAAETGTGQSMYQIEHYYRTNVTGSAILMEEIVRTNSTRPSHVILSSSRSVYGEGAYIAANSGDPVNAERHYPQERTRTAMEVGKFDFEKDGSPMIPVATSETDPTNPRSLYAASKLAQEHICQIACASVGVRYTALRLQNVYGP
;
A
#
# COMPACT_ATOMS: atom_id res chain seq x y z
N THR A 1 -19.49 -8.14 -17.88
CA THR A 1 -20.12 -9.31 -17.23
C THR A 1 -21.57 -9.33 -17.66
N ASP A 2 -22.14 -10.53 -17.90
CA ASP A 2 -23.54 -10.69 -18.26
C ASP A 2 -24.45 -10.74 -17.00
N ASP A 3 -23.91 -10.48 -15.84
CA ASP A 3 -24.66 -10.43 -14.59
C ASP A 3 -25.40 -9.07 -14.47
N PRO A 4 -26.74 -9.07 -14.50
CA PRO A 4 -27.53 -7.85 -14.43
C PRO A 4 -27.42 -7.10 -13.08
N SER A 5 -26.86 -7.73 -12.04
CA SER A 5 -26.59 -7.07 -10.77
C SER A 5 -25.29 -6.25 -10.79
N VAL A 6 -24.46 -6.36 -11.83
CA VAL A 6 -23.17 -5.65 -11.96
C VAL A 6 -23.33 -4.47 -12.92
N LEU A 7 -23.17 -3.26 -12.39
CA LEU A 7 -23.02 -2.05 -13.20
C LEU A 7 -21.53 -1.82 -13.51
N PHE A 8 -21.16 -1.97 -14.78
CA PHE A 8 -19.80 -1.68 -15.24
C PHE A 8 -19.70 -0.24 -15.75
N MET A 9 -18.75 0.53 -15.20
CA MET A 9 -18.43 1.89 -15.63
C MET A 9 -16.98 1.95 -16.13
N HIS A 10 -16.78 2.13 -17.44
CA HIS A 10 -15.44 2.29 -18.01
C HIS A 10 -14.96 3.73 -17.84
N ALA A 11 -14.06 3.96 -16.86
CA ALA A 11 -13.59 5.30 -16.52
C ALA A 11 -12.19 5.29 -15.84
N ASP A 12 -11.55 6.47 -15.87
CA ASP A 12 -10.33 6.72 -15.12
C ASP A 12 -10.70 7.22 -13.69
N ILE A 13 -10.05 6.68 -12.67
CA ILE A 13 -10.23 7.10 -11.28
C ILE A 13 -9.93 8.60 -11.06
N CYS A 14 -9.17 9.22 -11.95
CA CYS A 14 -8.92 10.66 -11.92
C CYS A 14 -10.09 11.52 -12.47
N CYS A 15 -11.18 10.91 -12.92
CA CYS A 15 -12.37 11.61 -13.43
C CYS A 15 -13.40 11.85 -12.32
N LYS A 16 -13.40 13.06 -11.73
CA LYS A 16 -14.30 13.45 -10.61
C LYS A 16 -15.78 13.12 -10.87
N GLY A 17 -16.32 13.51 -12.01
CA GLY A 17 -17.74 13.31 -12.31
C GLY A 17 -18.18 11.85 -12.32
N VAL A 18 -17.32 10.94 -12.74
CA VAL A 18 -17.60 9.50 -12.74
C VAL A 18 -17.59 8.94 -11.33
N LEU A 19 -16.66 9.36 -10.47
CA LEU A 19 -16.61 8.91 -9.09
C LEU A 19 -17.85 9.37 -8.29
N ALA A 20 -18.31 10.58 -8.49
CA ALA A 20 -19.53 11.07 -7.86
C ALA A 20 -20.76 10.22 -8.23
N GLU A 21 -20.85 9.75 -9.50
CA GLU A 21 -21.91 8.84 -9.93
C GLU A 21 -21.73 7.43 -9.36
N ALA A 22 -20.49 6.90 -9.40
CA ALA A 22 -20.19 5.55 -8.93
C ALA A 22 -20.38 5.38 -7.41
N LEU A 23 -20.33 6.47 -6.64
CA LEU A 23 -20.50 6.44 -5.18
C LEU A 23 -21.96 6.56 -4.71
N LYS A 24 -22.93 6.75 -5.65
CA LYS A 24 -24.34 6.82 -5.26
C LYS A 24 -24.84 5.49 -4.72
N ASP A 25 -25.46 5.54 -3.54
CA ASP A 25 -26.05 4.39 -2.85
C ASP A 25 -25.08 3.21 -2.61
N VAL A 26 -23.80 3.53 -2.40
CA VAL A 26 -22.74 2.54 -2.14
C VAL A 26 -22.48 2.41 -0.65
N ASP A 27 -22.56 1.20 -0.11
CA ASP A 27 -22.28 0.90 1.29
C ASP A 27 -20.79 0.68 1.58
N VAL A 28 -20.08 0.04 0.64
CA VAL A 28 -18.67 -0.34 0.79
C VAL A 28 -17.88 -0.02 -0.48
N VAL A 29 -16.73 0.60 -0.33
CA VAL A 29 -15.78 0.84 -1.42
C VAL A 29 -14.58 -0.08 -1.30
N TYR A 30 -14.34 -0.91 -2.32
CA TYR A 30 -13.08 -1.63 -2.52
C TYR A 30 -12.20 -0.83 -3.47
N HIS A 31 -11.25 -0.08 -2.90
CA HIS A 31 -10.32 0.73 -3.67
C HIS A 31 -9.13 -0.12 -4.14
N LEU A 32 -9.29 -0.73 -5.32
CA LEU A 32 -8.29 -1.60 -5.94
C LEU A 32 -7.52 -0.91 -7.08
N ALA A 33 -8.02 0.22 -7.56
CA ALA A 33 -7.44 0.95 -8.68
C ALA A 33 -6.04 1.48 -8.32
N ALA A 34 -5.03 1.00 -9.03
CA ALA A 34 -3.65 1.43 -8.88
C ALA A 34 -2.78 0.97 -10.06
N GLU A 35 -1.77 1.77 -10.38
CA GLU A 35 -0.62 1.31 -11.13
C GLU A 35 0.27 0.44 -10.23
N THR A 36 0.78 -0.68 -10.77
CA THR A 36 1.56 -1.68 -10.04
C THR A 36 2.91 -1.92 -10.71
N GLY A 37 3.89 -2.35 -9.94
CA GLY A 37 5.23 -2.66 -10.47
C GLY A 37 6.32 -1.76 -9.88
N THR A 38 7.18 -2.37 -9.06
CA THR A 38 8.25 -1.66 -8.32
C THR A 38 9.27 -1.03 -9.26
N GLY A 39 9.81 -1.82 -10.22
CA GLY A 39 10.84 -1.34 -11.13
C GLY A 39 10.32 -0.26 -12.09
N GLN A 40 9.16 -0.49 -12.69
CA GLN A 40 8.54 0.43 -13.64
C GLN A 40 8.22 1.80 -13.02
N SER A 41 7.81 1.83 -11.74
CA SER A 41 7.51 3.06 -11.01
C SER A 41 8.69 4.04 -10.95
N MET A 42 9.92 3.55 -11.06
CA MET A 42 11.13 4.38 -11.02
C MET A 42 11.34 5.21 -12.31
N TYR A 43 10.64 4.86 -13.40
CA TYR A 43 10.75 5.53 -14.69
C TYR A 43 9.45 6.24 -15.11
N GLN A 44 8.32 5.89 -14.49
CA GLN A 44 6.99 6.44 -14.81
C GLN A 44 6.38 7.13 -13.58
N ILE A 45 7.15 8.00 -12.95
CA ILE A 45 6.84 8.60 -11.63
C ILE A 45 5.50 9.33 -11.65
N GLU A 46 5.29 10.22 -12.62
CA GLU A 46 4.07 11.02 -12.74
C GLU A 46 2.86 10.12 -12.91
N HIS A 47 2.94 9.12 -13.80
CA HIS A 47 1.85 8.18 -14.07
C HIS A 47 1.40 7.42 -12.82
N TYR A 48 2.36 6.89 -12.04
CA TYR A 48 2.06 6.21 -10.78
C TYR A 48 1.44 7.14 -9.74
N TYR A 49 1.98 8.34 -9.59
CA TYR A 49 1.45 9.30 -8.62
C TYR A 49 0.10 9.84 -9.03
N ARG A 50 -0.11 10.08 -10.32
CA ARG A 50 -1.41 10.50 -10.84
C ARG A 50 -2.48 9.45 -10.51
N THR A 51 -2.26 8.19 -10.89
CA THR A 51 -3.26 7.13 -10.66
C THR A 51 -3.41 6.83 -9.17
N ASN A 52 -2.30 6.52 -8.48
CA ASN A 52 -2.36 6.03 -7.10
C ASN A 52 -2.68 7.15 -6.11
N VAL A 53 -2.00 8.28 -6.20
CA VAL A 53 -2.11 9.35 -5.20
C VAL A 53 -3.25 10.31 -5.55
N THR A 54 -3.22 10.90 -6.77
CA THR A 54 -4.25 11.86 -7.18
C THR A 54 -5.62 11.18 -7.33
N GLY A 55 -5.68 9.99 -7.93
CA GLY A 55 -6.93 9.24 -8.04
C GLY A 55 -7.54 8.92 -6.68
N SER A 56 -6.72 8.49 -5.71
CA SER A 56 -7.19 8.26 -4.33
C SER A 56 -7.64 9.55 -3.65
N ALA A 57 -6.94 10.66 -3.87
CA ALA A 57 -7.33 11.95 -3.30
C ALA A 57 -8.69 12.41 -3.86
N ILE A 58 -8.94 12.23 -5.16
CA ILE A 58 -10.22 12.56 -5.78
C ILE A 58 -11.34 11.67 -5.22
N LEU A 59 -11.10 10.36 -5.10
CA LEU A 59 -12.06 9.43 -4.50
C LEU A 59 -12.43 9.86 -3.06
N MET A 60 -11.43 10.17 -2.24
CA MET A 60 -11.66 10.61 -0.87
C MET A 60 -12.34 11.98 -0.80
N GLU A 61 -12.03 12.91 -1.70
CA GLU A 61 -12.70 14.20 -1.80
C GLU A 61 -14.20 14.03 -2.07
N GLU A 62 -14.58 13.13 -2.97
CA GLU A 62 -15.99 12.84 -3.26
C GLU A 62 -16.69 12.18 -2.05
N ILE A 63 -16.04 11.24 -1.36
CA ILE A 63 -16.60 10.62 -0.14
C ILE A 63 -16.80 11.67 0.97
N VAL A 64 -15.85 12.57 1.17
CA VAL A 64 -15.95 13.63 2.20
C VAL A 64 -17.08 14.60 1.88
N ARG A 65 -17.28 14.96 0.60
CA ARG A 65 -18.35 15.87 0.15
C ARG A 65 -19.75 15.29 0.30
N THR A 66 -19.89 13.97 0.25
CA THR A 66 -21.19 13.29 0.34
C THR A 66 -21.66 13.25 1.78
N ASN A 67 -22.75 13.96 2.12
CA ASN A 67 -23.19 14.11 3.50
C ASN A 67 -24.07 12.96 4.02
N SER A 68 -25.06 12.49 3.26
CA SER A 68 -26.09 11.55 3.74
C SER A 68 -26.01 10.14 3.17
N THR A 69 -25.27 9.93 2.08
CA THR A 69 -25.19 8.65 1.35
C THR A 69 -23.73 8.17 1.19
N ARG A 70 -22.86 8.56 2.12
CA ARG A 70 -21.46 8.13 2.06
C ARG A 70 -21.32 6.65 2.43
N PRO A 71 -20.32 5.94 1.88
CA PRO A 71 -20.07 4.56 2.22
C PRO A 71 -19.73 4.41 3.72
N SER A 72 -20.12 3.30 4.30
CA SER A 72 -19.83 2.98 5.70
C SER A 72 -18.38 2.48 5.89
N HIS A 73 -17.75 1.99 4.83
CA HIS A 73 -16.44 1.38 4.87
C HIS A 73 -15.66 1.56 3.56
N VAL A 74 -14.39 1.92 3.67
CA VAL A 74 -13.42 1.92 2.56
C VAL A 74 -12.34 0.88 2.85
N ILE A 75 -12.10 -0.01 1.89
CA ILE A 75 -11.10 -1.06 1.93
C ILE A 75 -10.08 -0.80 0.82
N LEU A 76 -8.84 -0.49 1.20
CA LEU A 76 -7.75 -0.21 0.26
C LEU A 76 -6.86 -1.43 0.07
N SER A 77 -6.59 -1.82 -1.18
CA SER A 77 -5.46 -2.70 -1.48
C SER A 77 -4.15 -1.93 -1.38
N SER A 78 -3.48 -2.03 -0.24
CA SER A 78 -2.11 -1.57 -0.06
C SER A 78 -1.12 -2.67 -0.45
N SER A 79 0.11 -2.61 0.01
CA SER A 79 1.16 -3.55 -0.36
C SER A 79 2.16 -3.75 0.79
N ARG A 80 2.70 -4.95 0.91
CA ARG A 80 3.85 -5.21 1.77
C ARG A 80 5.06 -4.34 1.45
N SER A 81 5.16 -3.84 0.24
CA SER A 81 6.28 -3.01 -0.21
C SER A 81 6.46 -1.72 0.61
N VAL A 82 5.42 -1.30 1.35
CA VAL A 82 5.51 -0.15 2.26
C VAL A 82 6.50 -0.36 3.41
N TYR A 83 6.83 -1.62 3.74
CA TYR A 83 7.81 -1.97 4.77
C TYR A 83 9.26 -1.98 4.28
N GLY A 84 9.50 -1.88 2.98
CA GLY A 84 10.84 -2.03 2.40
C GLY A 84 11.36 -3.45 2.54
N GLU A 85 12.51 -3.62 3.15
CA GLU A 85 13.15 -4.94 3.37
C GLU A 85 12.43 -5.77 4.46
N GLY A 86 11.61 -5.12 5.30
CA GLY A 86 10.92 -5.77 6.41
C GLY A 86 11.79 -5.88 7.67
N ALA A 87 11.37 -6.76 8.58
CA ALA A 87 11.97 -6.93 9.89
C ALA A 87 13.00 -8.07 9.94
N TYR A 88 14.08 -7.84 10.66
CA TYR A 88 15.19 -8.78 10.89
C TYR A 88 15.56 -8.81 12.36
N ILE A 89 16.19 -9.90 12.80
CA ILE A 89 16.83 -10.03 14.10
C ILE A 89 18.27 -10.52 13.92
N ALA A 90 19.15 -10.31 14.90
CA ALA A 90 20.48 -10.89 14.86
C ALA A 90 20.40 -12.42 15.00
N ALA A 91 21.19 -13.16 14.21
CA ALA A 91 21.15 -14.63 14.20
C ALA A 91 21.52 -15.25 15.58
N ASN A 92 22.26 -14.52 16.40
CA ASN A 92 22.69 -14.95 17.74
C ASN A 92 21.76 -14.46 18.87
N SER A 93 20.58 -13.92 18.58
CA SER A 93 19.70 -13.29 19.58
C SER A 93 18.98 -14.29 20.52
N GLY A 94 19.16 -15.59 20.36
CA GLY A 94 18.63 -16.62 21.27
C GLY A 94 17.10 -16.82 21.18
N ASP A 95 16.30 -15.84 21.56
CA ASP A 95 14.83 -15.88 21.51
C ASP A 95 14.29 -14.94 20.44
N PRO A 96 13.76 -15.46 19.31
CA PRO A 96 13.24 -14.64 18.23
C PRO A 96 12.05 -13.76 18.61
N VAL A 97 11.29 -14.13 19.64
CA VAL A 97 10.06 -13.41 20.04
C VAL A 97 10.41 -12.10 20.76
N ASN A 98 11.45 -12.15 21.60
CA ASN A 98 11.89 -11.00 22.40
C ASN A 98 13.14 -10.31 21.84
N ALA A 99 13.64 -10.76 20.68
CA ALA A 99 14.81 -10.18 20.04
C ALA A 99 14.56 -8.75 19.57
N GLU A 100 15.61 -7.92 19.64
CA GLU A 100 15.57 -6.58 19.06
C GLU A 100 15.35 -6.66 17.54
N ARG A 101 14.30 -5.98 17.06
CA ARG A 101 13.96 -5.94 15.63
C ARG A 101 14.76 -4.84 14.94
N HIS A 102 15.32 -5.19 13.80
CA HIS A 102 16.09 -4.29 12.95
C HIS A 102 15.42 -4.17 11.59
N TYR A 103 15.57 -2.99 10.96
CA TYR A 103 14.94 -2.67 9.69
C TYR A 103 16.02 -2.18 8.71
N PRO A 104 16.68 -3.12 8.01
CA PRO A 104 17.77 -2.79 7.09
C PRO A 104 17.29 -1.84 6.00
N GLN A 105 18.20 -0.97 5.55
CA GLN A 105 17.88 0.02 4.51
C GLN A 105 17.80 -0.64 3.13
N GLU A 106 18.92 -0.99 2.58
CA GLU A 106 19.03 -1.64 1.27
C GLU A 106 20.38 -2.35 1.14
N ARG A 107 20.44 -3.28 0.20
CA ARG A 107 21.70 -3.92 -0.17
C ARG A 107 22.50 -2.97 -1.05
N THR A 108 23.76 -2.77 -0.72
CA THR A 108 24.64 -1.97 -1.58
C THR A 108 24.92 -2.72 -2.89
N ARG A 109 25.08 -1.97 -3.98
CA ARG A 109 25.44 -2.54 -5.28
C ARG A 109 26.72 -3.38 -5.18
N THR A 110 27.73 -2.87 -4.49
CA THR A 110 29.00 -3.56 -4.29
C THR A 110 28.84 -4.90 -3.56
N ALA A 111 27.98 -4.97 -2.54
CA ALA A 111 27.68 -6.22 -1.84
C ALA A 111 27.00 -7.23 -2.78
N MET A 112 26.03 -6.79 -3.57
CA MET A 112 25.32 -7.65 -4.52
C MET A 112 26.25 -8.17 -5.63
N GLU A 113 27.17 -7.34 -6.15
CA GLU A 113 28.14 -7.71 -7.18
C GLU A 113 29.12 -8.82 -6.72
N VAL A 114 29.38 -8.93 -5.41
CA VAL A 114 30.21 -10.01 -4.83
C VAL A 114 29.39 -11.13 -4.20
N GLY A 115 28.08 -11.18 -4.45
CA GLY A 115 27.19 -12.25 -3.97
C GLY A 115 26.82 -12.17 -2.48
N LYS A 116 27.05 -11.03 -1.80
CA LYS A 116 26.65 -10.80 -0.40
C LYS A 116 25.23 -10.24 -0.35
N PHE A 117 24.25 -11.10 -0.21
CA PHE A 117 22.84 -10.75 -0.19
C PHE A 117 22.26 -10.65 1.24
N ASP A 118 22.92 -11.23 2.22
CA ASP A 118 22.46 -11.21 3.61
C ASP A 118 22.87 -9.90 4.30
N PHE A 119 22.01 -9.45 5.20
CA PHE A 119 22.31 -8.30 6.03
C PHE A 119 23.15 -8.73 7.25
N GLU A 120 24.02 -7.83 7.66
CA GLU A 120 24.83 -7.99 8.86
C GLU A 120 24.66 -6.79 9.79
N LYS A 121 24.72 -7.02 11.10
CA LYS A 121 24.79 -5.98 12.12
C LYS A 121 25.95 -6.31 13.06
N ASP A 122 26.89 -5.38 13.20
CA ASP A 122 28.07 -5.52 14.07
C ASP A 122 28.85 -6.82 13.80
N GLY A 123 28.97 -7.22 12.54
CA GLY A 123 29.64 -8.44 12.10
C GLY A 123 28.85 -9.75 12.33
N SER A 124 27.60 -9.66 12.81
CA SER A 124 26.71 -10.82 12.97
C SER A 124 25.68 -10.86 11.86
N PRO A 125 25.42 -12.04 11.25
CA PRO A 125 24.35 -12.19 10.27
C PRO A 125 23.00 -11.85 10.88
N MET A 126 22.13 -11.23 10.07
CA MET A 126 20.74 -11.01 10.40
C MET A 126 19.83 -12.00 9.68
N ILE A 127 18.80 -12.49 10.35
CA ILE A 127 17.78 -13.38 9.77
C ILE A 127 16.44 -12.66 9.67
N PRO A 128 15.70 -12.84 8.56
CA PRO A 128 14.38 -12.25 8.40
C PRO A 128 13.37 -12.87 9.35
N VAL A 129 12.48 -12.04 9.89
CA VAL A 129 11.37 -12.48 10.72
C VAL A 129 10.05 -11.95 10.14
N ALA A 130 8.93 -12.50 10.59
CA ALA A 130 7.61 -12.04 10.16
C ALA A 130 7.44 -10.55 10.46
N THR A 131 7.07 -9.79 9.42
CA THR A 131 6.78 -8.36 9.55
C THR A 131 5.37 -8.18 10.11
N SER A 132 5.26 -7.41 11.19
CA SER A 132 4.01 -7.08 11.85
C SER A 132 3.42 -5.79 11.26
N GLU A 133 2.10 -5.60 11.40
CA GLU A 133 1.42 -4.36 11.03
C GLU A 133 1.90 -3.15 11.83
N THR A 134 2.49 -3.37 13.00
CA THR A 134 3.08 -2.32 13.85
C THR A 134 4.53 -1.99 13.52
N ASP A 135 5.17 -2.76 12.64
CA ASP A 135 6.53 -2.46 12.20
C ASP A 135 6.57 -1.15 11.39
N PRO A 136 7.66 -0.38 11.48
CA PRO A 136 7.77 0.88 10.77
C PRO A 136 7.73 0.70 9.25
N THR A 137 7.06 1.60 8.57
CA THR A 137 7.08 1.68 7.11
C THR A 137 8.36 2.34 6.62
N ASN A 138 8.94 1.77 5.55
CA ASN A 138 10.18 2.25 4.94
C ASN A 138 10.14 2.00 3.41
N PRO A 139 9.28 2.71 2.66
CA PRO A 139 9.11 2.48 1.24
C PRO A 139 10.42 2.73 0.46
N ARG A 140 10.81 1.76 -0.38
CA ARG A 140 12.09 1.78 -1.13
C ARG A 140 11.89 1.89 -2.64
N SER A 141 10.68 2.15 -3.09
CA SER A 141 10.35 2.45 -4.48
C SER A 141 9.25 3.49 -4.55
N LEU A 142 9.10 4.13 -5.72
CA LEU A 142 8.03 5.11 -5.91
C LEU A 142 6.64 4.46 -5.91
N TYR A 143 6.53 3.20 -6.33
CA TYR A 143 5.32 2.39 -6.12
C TYR A 143 5.00 2.26 -4.62
N ALA A 144 5.97 1.82 -3.81
CA ALA A 144 5.77 1.67 -2.37
C ALA A 144 5.40 3.00 -1.69
N ALA A 145 6.08 4.09 -2.07
CA ALA A 145 5.77 5.43 -1.56
C ALA A 145 4.36 5.89 -1.96
N SER A 146 3.92 5.62 -3.19
CA SER A 146 2.56 5.93 -3.64
C SER A 146 1.50 5.11 -2.90
N LYS A 147 1.77 3.82 -2.60
CA LYS A 147 0.87 2.98 -1.78
C LYS A 147 0.76 3.48 -0.34
N LEU A 148 1.87 3.88 0.27
CA LEU A 148 1.86 4.48 1.60
C LEU A 148 1.11 5.83 1.62
N ALA A 149 1.27 6.65 0.57
CA ALA A 149 0.51 7.88 0.42
C ALA A 149 -1.01 7.61 0.30
N GLN A 150 -1.43 6.56 -0.43
CA GLN A 150 -2.82 6.13 -0.48
C GLN A 150 -3.35 5.76 0.91
N GLU A 151 -2.56 5.00 1.72
CA GLU A 151 -2.95 4.66 3.10
C GLU A 151 -3.24 5.91 3.91
N HIS A 152 -2.33 6.90 3.91
CA HIS A 152 -2.48 8.14 4.66
C HIS A 152 -3.68 8.98 4.21
N ILE A 153 -3.85 9.14 2.89
CA ILE A 153 -4.98 9.89 2.33
C ILE A 153 -6.31 9.26 2.75
N CYS A 154 -6.46 7.95 2.56
CA CYS A 154 -7.69 7.25 2.89
C CYS A 154 -7.96 7.26 4.40
N GLN A 155 -6.94 7.00 5.21
CA GLN A 155 -7.06 6.99 6.68
C GLN A 155 -7.53 8.34 7.23
N ILE A 156 -6.88 9.43 6.82
CA ILE A 156 -7.18 10.78 7.32
C ILE A 156 -8.56 11.22 6.85
N ALA A 157 -8.87 11.03 5.56
CA ALA A 157 -10.16 11.43 5.00
C ALA A 157 -11.32 10.65 5.62
N CYS A 158 -11.21 9.32 5.72
CA CYS A 158 -12.24 8.49 6.35
C CYS A 158 -12.47 8.85 7.81
N ALA A 159 -11.38 9.05 8.58
CA ALA A 159 -11.48 9.46 9.99
C ALA A 159 -12.19 10.81 10.16
N SER A 160 -11.97 11.76 9.26
CA SER A 160 -12.58 13.10 9.33
C SER A 160 -14.12 13.09 9.20
N VAL A 161 -14.68 12.05 8.60
CA VAL A 161 -16.13 11.91 8.33
C VAL A 161 -16.77 10.68 8.96
N GLY A 162 -16.03 9.97 9.83
CA GLY A 162 -16.53 8.81 10.57
C GLY A 162 -16.75 7.55 9.70
N VAL A 163 -16.10 7.45 8.55
CA VAL A 163 -16.11 6.27 7.69
C VAL A 163 -15.07 5.26 8.18
N ARG A 164 -15.44 3.99 8.26
CA ARG A 164 -14.50 2.93 8.61
C ARG A 164 -13.48 2.73 7.49
N TYR A 165 -12.22 2.51 7.86
CA TYR A 165 -11.12 2.30 6.91
C TYR A 165 -10.34 1.03 7.23
N THR A 166 -9.96 0.28 6.19
CA THR A 166 -9.06 -0.86 6.28
C THR A 166 -8.05 -0.83 5.14
N ALA A 167 -6.75 -0.88 5.45
CA ALA A 167 -5.70 -1.10 4.48
C ALA A 167 -5.25 -2.56 4.51
N LEU A 168 -5.27 -3.23 3.37
CA LEU A 168 -4.76 -4.58 3.20
C LEU A 168 -3.35 -4.51 2.62
N ARG A 169 -2.32 -4.67 3.43
CA ARG A 169 -0.91 -4.71 3.00
C ARG A 169 -0.60 -6.08 2.40
N LEU A 170 -1.12 -6.31 1.20
CA LEU A 170 -1.06 -7.59 0.52
C LEU A 170 0.38 -8.02 0.25
N GLN A 171 0.68 -9.28 0.52
CA GLN A 171 1.88 -9.97 0.07
C GLN A 171 1.78 -10.29 -1.42
N ASN A 172 2.53 -11.26 -1.93
CA ASN A 172 2.39 -11.70 -3.31
C ASN A 172 1.03 -12.37 -3.47
N VAL A 173 0.13 -11.75 -4.25
CA VAL A 173 -1.16 -12.32 -4.60
C VAL A 173 -0.95 -13.22 -5.81
N TYR A 174 -1.40 -14.46 -5.71
CA TYR A 174 -1.34 -15.45 -6.77
C TYR A 174 -2.61 -16.31 -6.76
N GLY A 175 -2.90 -16.92 -7.87
CA GLY A 175 -4.07 -17.77 -8.03
C GLY A 175 -4.18 -18.32 -9.44
N PRO A 176 -5.14 -19.25 -9.69
CA PRO A 176 -5.42 -19.77 -11.00
C PRO A 176 -5.97 -18.69 -11.93
#